data_67a6792b1604c135e8388d9e500f642d
#
_entry.id   67a6792b1604c135e8388d9e500f642d
#
_cell.length_a   1.000
_cell.length_b   1.000
_cell.length_c   1.000
_cell.angle_alpha   90.00
_cell.angle_beta   90.00
_cell.angle_gamma   90.00
#
_symmetry.space_group_name_H-M   'P 1'
#
loop_
_entity.id
_entity.type
_entity.pdbx_description
1 polymer ?
#
loop_
_entity_poly.entity_id
_entity_poly.type
_entity_poly.pdbx_seq_one_letter_code
_entity_poly.pdbx_strand_id
1 'polypeptide(L)'
;MPRLYATTLRRWHQNYANNEGTFPNGRVFLFCDEFTNFNDVGAGRKAVRLLNRLGYEIIIPKHVDSGRAQISKGLLRDARRLAIRNVELLKDVVTDDTPMIGIEPSAILGFRDEVPDLVPAELIGAARELSKHSLLVDEFIAREAERGRIKREAFTQESREISLHGHCHQKSLASITATVKALELPVNYQVKLIPSGCCGMAGSFGYEEEHYDVSMQVAELVLMPAVRSAPAATLIAAPGTSCRHQIKDCTGRIAQHPAEILHDALI
;
A
#
# COMPACT_ATOMS: atom_id res chain seq x y z
N MET A 1 5.87 5.49 -18.54
CA MET A 1 4.88 4.37 -18.38
C MET A 1 5.41 3.36 -17.40
N PRO A 2 4.58 2.85 -16.46
CA PRO A 2 4.97 1.79 -15.55
C PRO A 2 5.40 0.53 -16.30
N ARG A 3 6.44 -0.13 -15.78
CA ARG A 3 6.90 -1.40 -16.36
C ARG A 3 6.04 -2.55 -15.85
N LEU A 4 5.78 -3.54 -16.71
CA LEU A 4 5.18 -4.81 -16.30
C LEU A 4 6.29 -5.78 -15.92
N TYR A 5 6.08 -6.51 -14.82
CA TYR A 5 6.98 -7.59 -14.41
C TYR A 5 6.66 -8.87 -15.19
N ALA A 6 7.68 -9.61 -15.60
CA ALA A 6 7.53 -10.90 -16.28
C ALA A 6 6.86 -11.97 -15.41
N THR A 7 7.03 -11.87 -14.09
CA THR A 7 6.39 -12.77 -13.11
C THR A 7 5.54 -11.92 -12.17
N THR A 8 4.22 -12.15 -12.16
CA THR A 8 3.28 -11.47 -11.29
C THR A 8 3.53 -11.81 -9.81
N LEU A 9 3.06 -10.96 -8.89
CA LEU A 9 3.16 -11.22 -7.46
C LEU A 9 2.44 -12.51 -7.07
N ARG A 10 1.22 -12.75 -7.60
CA ARG A 10 0.47 -14.00 -7.35
C ARG A 10 1.25 -15.24 -7.75
N ARG A 11 1.81 -15.25 -8.97
CA ARG A 11 2.60 -16.39 -9.45
C ARG A 11 3.87 -16.60 -8.62
N TRP A 12 4.55 -15.52 -8.26
CA TRP A 12 5.70 -15.59 -7.38
C TRP A 12 5.32 -16.13 -6.01
N HIS A 13 4.23 -15.64 -5.40
CA HIS A 13 3.76 -16.06 -4.08
C HIS A 13 3.40 -17.55 -4.04
N GLN A 14 2.71 -18.06 -5.06
CA GLN A 14 2.39 -19.51 -5.18
C GLN A 14 3.64 -20.40 -5.09
N ASN A 15 4.75 -19.96 -5.68
CA ASN A 15 6.01 -20.70 -5.66
C ASN A 15 6.82 -20.44 -4.38
N TYR A 16 6.60 -19.31 -3.71
CA TYR A 16 7.33 -18.89 -2.51
C TYR A 16 6.68 -19.38 -1.22
N ALA A 17 5.36 -19.40 -1.14
CA ALA A 17 4.60 -19.66 0.08
C ALA A 17 4.77 -21.10 0.64
N ASN A 18 5.33 -22.01 -0.14
CA ASN A 18 5.49 -23.41 0.27
C ASN A 18 6.78 -23.70 1.04
N ASN A 19 7.62 -22.72 1.32
CA ASN A 19 8.99 -23.07 1.63
C ASN A 19 9.50 -22.80 3.03
N GLU A 20 8.94 -21.99 3.91
CA GLU A 20 9.63 -21.81 5.20
C GLU A 20 8.82 -21.05 6.27
N GLY A 21 8.74 -21.64 7.46
CA GLY A 21 8.60 -20.94 8.72
C GLY A 21 7.41 -21.33 9.58
N THR A 22 7.61 -21.21 10.87
CA THR A 22 6.53 -21.11 11.85
C THR A 22 5.99 -19.69 11.84
N PHE A 23 4.66 -19.53 11.83
CA PHE A 23 4.00 -18.22 11.85
C PHE A 23 3.27 -18.01 13.19
N PRO A 24 4.00 -17.75 14.28
CA PRO A 24 3.44 -17.68 15.63
C PRO A 24 2.46 -16.52 15.82
N ASN A 25 2.53 -15.50 14.97
CA ASN A 25 1.66 -14.32 15.06
C ASN A 25 0.36 -14.47 14.25
N GLY A 26 0.16 -15.63 13.57
CA GLY A 26 -1.08 -15.94 12.87
C GLY A 26 -1.05 -15.64 11.38
N ARG A 27 -2.24 -15.45 10.80
CA ARG A 27 -2.47 -15.30 9.36
C ARG A 27 -2.94 -13.91 9.00
N VAL A 28 -2.58 -13.46 7.79
CA VAL A 28 -3.03 -12.20 7.22
C VAL A 28 -3.35 -12.41 5.75
N PHE A 29 -4.48 -11.90 5.30
CA PHE A 29 -4.84 -11.92 3.88
C PHE A 29 -4.23 -10.73 3.15
N LEU A 30 -3.52 -10.97 2.06
CA LEU A 30 -3.03 -9.94 1.16
C LEU A 30 -4.02 -9.75 0.00
N PHE A 31 -4.66 -8.59 -0.06
CA PHE A 31 -5.34 -8.14 -1.26
C PHE A 31 -4.29 -7.77 -2.30
N CYS A 32 -4.05 -8.68 -3.22
CA CYS A 32 -3.06 -8.51 -4.29
C CYS A 32 -3.72 -7.77 -5.46
N ASP A 33 -3.79 -6.44 -5.32
CA ASP A 33 -4.37 -5.55 -6.32
C ASP A 33 -3.60 -5.58 -7.65
N GLU A 34 -4.23 -5.07 -8.71
CA GLU A 34 -3.70 -5.06 -10.06
C GLU A 34 -2.36 -4.32 -10.18
N PHE A 35 -2.16 -3.23 -9.43
CA PHE A 35 -0.92 -2.45 -9.47
C PHE A 35 0.23 -3.21 -8.83
N THR A 36 0.00 -3.73 -7.63
CA THR A 36 0.99 -4.55 -6.90
C THR A 36 1.28 -5.86 -7.62
N ASN A 37 0.26 -6.46 -8.27
CA ASN A 37 0.42 -7.72 -8.99
C ASN A 37 1.27 -7.62 -10.25
N PHE A 38 1.18 -6.51 -10.99
CA PHE A 38 1.79 -6.39 -12.32
C PHE A 38 2.91 -5.35 -12.41
N ASN A 39 2.80 -4.22 -11.69
CA ASN A 39 3.68 -3.07 -11.85
C ASN A 39 4.64 -2.88 -10.67
N ASP A 40 4.26 -3.32 -9.48
CA ASP A 40 4.97 -3.05 -8.22
C ASP A 40 5.32 -4.34 -7.46
N VAL A 41 5.60 -5.38 -8.21
CA VAL A 41 5.90 -6.73 -7.70
C VAL A 41 7.06 -6.73 -6.70
N GLY A 42 8.03 -5.81 -6.88
CA GLY A 42 9.17 -5.63 -5.96
C GLY A 42 8.72 -5.30 -4.55
N ALA A 43 7.89 -4.27 -4.41
CA ALA A 43 7.31 -3.85 -3.13
C ALA A 43 6.43 -4.97 -2.53
N GLY A 44 5.62 -5.63 -3.36
CA GLY A 44 4.81 -6.77 -2.95
C GLY A 44 5.63 -7.93 -2.36
N ARG A 45 6.72 -8.32 -3.04
CA ARG A 45 7.63 -9.38 -2.56
C ARG A 45 8.29 -9.02 -1.23
N LYS A 46 8.76 -7.77 -1.09
CA LYS A 46 9.37 -7.31 0.16
C LYS A 46 8.35 -7.26 1.29
N ALA A 47 7.12 -6.82 1.04
CA ALA A 47 6.05 -6.81 2.04
C ALA A 47 5.71 -8.23 2.53
N VAL A 48 5.58 -9.21 1.63
CA VAL A 48 5.38 -10.62 2.00
C VAL A 48 6.53 -11.14 2.85
N ARG A 49 7.78 -10.93 2.42
CA ARG A 49 8.97 -11.38 3.15
C ARG A 49 9.10 -10.71 4.52
N LEU A 50 8.84 -9.41 4.60
CA LEU A 50 8.80 -8.66 5.85
C LEU A 50 7.85 -9.31 6.85
N LEU A 51 6.60 -9.50 6.46
CA LEU A 51 5.58 -10.05 7.34
C LEU A 51 5.83 -11.51 7.69
N ASN A 52 6.33 -12.34 6.77
CA ASN A 52 6.74 -13.71 7.08
C ASN A 52 7.86 -13.74 8.14
N ARG A 53 8.89 -12.89 8.01
CA ARG A 53 9.95 -12.77 9.01
C ARG A 53 9.46 -12.22 10.35
N LEU A 54 8.40 -11.40 10.33
CA LEU A 54 7.72 -10.93 11.54
C LEU A 54 6.71 -11.94 12.11
N GLY A 55 6.68 -13.17 11.59
CA GLY A 55 5.90 -14.29 12.12
C GLY A 55 4.46 -14.37 11.64
N TYR A 56 4.11 -13.76 10.50
CA TYR A 56 2.77 -13.85 9.90
C TYR A 56 2.76 -14.70 8.63
N GLU A 57 1.81 -15.64 8.53
CA GLU A 57 1.51 -16.34 7.29
C GLU A 57 0.73 -15.43 6.35
N ILE A 58 1.27 -15.14 5.16
CA ILE A 58 0.59 -14.33 4.16
C ILE A 58 -0.13 -15.21 3.16
N ILE A 59 -1.43 -15.03 3.04
CA ILE A 59 -2.29 -15.74 2.11
C ILE A 59 -2.89 -14.74 1.14
N ILE A 60 -2.83 -15.02 -0.16
CA ILE A 60 -3.58 -14.28 -1.17
C ILE A 60 -4.90 -15.01 -1.40
N PRO A 61 -6.03 -14.54 -0.84
CA PRO A 61 -7.33 -15.18 -1.00
C PRO A 61 -7.81 -15.05 -2.46
N LYS A 62 -8.84 -15.81 -2.81
CA LYS A 62 -9.51 -15.62 -4.10
C LYS A 62 -10.23 -14.27 -4.10
N HIS A 63 -9.85 -13.40 -5.00
CA HIS A 63 -10.48 -12.10 -5.22
C HIS A 63 -10.29 -11.66 -6.68
N VAL A 64 -10.98 -10.62 -7.10
CA VAL A 64 -10.82 -9.95 -8.40
C VAL A 64 -10.08 -8.62 -8.23
N ASP A 65 -9.89 -7.86 -9.32
CA ASP A 65 -9.25 -6.54 -9.27
C ASP A 65 -10.00 -5.57 -8.35
N SER A 66 -9.32 -4.53 -7.88
CA SER A 66 -9.89 -3.57 -6.93
C SER A 66 -11.06 -2.75 -7.49
N GLY A 67 -11.10 -2.58 -8.80
CA GLY A 67 -12.01 -1.65 -9.47
C GLY A 67 -11.51 -0.20 -9.47
N ARG A 68 -10.32 0.08 -8.91
CA ARG A 68 -9.79 1.45 -8.84
C ARG A 68 -9.59 2.07 -10.22
N ALA A 69 -9.07 1.31 -11.16
CA ALA A 69 -8.88 1.78 -12.54
C ALA A 69 -10.21 2.14 -13.21
N GLN A 70 -11.25 1.33 -12.99
CA GLN A 70 -12.60 1.55 -13.52
C GLN A 70 -13.24 2.81 -12.91
N ILE A 71 -13.13 3.00 -11.59
CA ILE A 71 -13.62 4.20 -10.91
C ILE A 71 -12.92 5.44 -11.47
N SER A 72 -11.59 5.41 -11.62
CA SER A 72 -10.80 6.54 -12.14
C SER A 72 -11.19 6.94 -13.57
N LYS A 73 -11.75 6.02 -14.35
CA LYS A 73 -12.24 6.25 -15.72
C LYS A 73 -13.76 6.43 -15.83
N GLY A 74 -14.48 6.53 -14.70
CA GLY A 74 -15.94 6.68 -14.70
C GLY A 74 -16.70 5.43 -15.14
N LEU A 75 -16.05 4.26 -15.24
CA LEU A 75 -16.65 2.99 -15.63
C LEU A 75 -17.35 2.34 -14.42
N LEU A 76 -18.32 3.06 -13.82
CA LEU A 76 -18.93 2.69 -12.55
C LEU A 76 -19.69 1.36 -12.58
N ARG A 77 -20.25 0.97 -13.73
CA ARG A 77 -20.92 -0.34 -13.87
C ARG A 77 -19.95 -1.50 -13.72
N ASP A 78 -18.75 -1.35 -14.25
CA ASP A 78 -17.70 -2.35 -14.17
C ASP A 78 -17.09 -2.38 -12.75
N ALA A 79 -16.83 -1.21 -12.17
CA ALA A 79 -16.42 -1.08 -10.79
C ALA A 79 -17.40 -1.75 -9.82
N ARG A 80 -18.71 -1.54 -10.03
CA ARG A 80 -19.79 -2.18 -9.25
C ARG A 80 -19.72 -3.70 -9.32
N ARG A 81 -19.54 -4.27 -10.52
CA ARG A 81 -19.41 -5.75 -10.68
C ARG A 81 -18.20 -6.30 -9.90
N LEU A 82 -17.08 -5.60 -9.94
CA LEU A 82 -15.89 -5.99 -9.19
C LEU A 82 -16.09 -5.86 -7.68
N ALA A 83 -16.72 -4.76 -7.21
CA ALA A 83 -17.04 -4.56 -5.81
C ALA A 83 -17.94 -5.67 -5.26
N ILE A 84 -19.04 -5.98 -5.93
CA ILE A 84 -19.96 -7.08 -5.57
C ILE A 84 -19.17 -8.39 -5.47
N ARG A 85 -18.38 -8.70 -6.49
CA ARG A 85 -17.62 -9.96 -6.54
C ARG A 85 -16.58 -10.06 -5.43
N ASN A 86 -15.89 -8.98 -5.11
CA ASN A 86 -14.94 -8.95 -4.02
C ASN A 86 -15.63 -9.16 -2.66
N VAL A 87 -16.75 -8.47 -2.40
CA VAL A 87 -17.50 -8.66 -1.15
C VAL A 87 -18.00 -10.10 -1.02
N GLU A 88 -18.58 -10.69 -2.07
CA GLU A 88 -19.01 -12.10 -2.06
C GLU A 88 -17.87 -13.08 -1.74
N LEU A 89 -16.65 -12.84 -2.26
CA LEU A 89 -15.51 -13.72 -2.09
C LEU A 89 -14.83 -13.58 -0.73
N LEU A 90 -14.91 -12.40 -0.11
CA LEU A 90 -14.09 -12.03 1.04
C LEU A 90 -14.86 -11.92 2.35
N LYS A 91 -16.17 -11.70 2.33
CA LYS A 91 -17.02 -11.43 3.52
C LYS A 91 -16.98 -12.53 4.59
N ASP A 92 -16.78 -13.78 4.20
CA ASP A 92 -16.82 -14.93 5.10
C ASP A 92 -15.44 -15.39 5.54
N VAL A 93 -14.36 -14.78 5.00
CA VAL A 93 -12.96 -15.18 5.28
C VAL A 93 -12.16 -14.11 5.98
N VAL A 94 -12.47 -12.83 5.73
CA VAL A 94 -11.78 -11.68 6.36
C VAL A 94 -12.47 -11.34 7.68
N THR A 95 -11.69 -11.37 8.77
CA THR A 95 -12.17 -11.12 10.15
C THR A 95 -11.14 -10.29 10.92
N ASP A 96 -11.41 -9.93 12.18
CA ASP A 96 -10.42 -9.25 13.04
C ASP A 96 -9.17 -10.11 13.29
N ASP A 97 -9.35 -11.44 13.44
CA ASP A 97 -8.24 -12.38 13.64
C ASP A 97 -7.43 -12.62 12.36
N THR A 98 -8.06 -12.53 11.22
CA THR A 98 -7.44 -12.69 9.89
C THR A 98 -7.77 -11.49 9.00
N PRO A 99 -7.22 -10.31 9.30
CA PRO A 99 -7.51 -9.10 8.55
C PRO A 99 -6.94 -9.16 7.14
N MET A 100 -7.50 -8.32 6.27
CA MET A 100 -7.01 -8.12 4.92
C MET A 100 -6.13 -6.89 4.87
N ILE A 101 -4.94 -7.01 4.29
CA ILE A 101 -4.01 -5.90 4.07
C ILE A 101 -3.85 -5.62 2.59
N GLY A 102 -3.56 -4.37 2.25
CA GLY A 102 -3.20 -3.95 0.90
C GLY A 102 -1.93 -3.10 0.90
N ILE A 103 -1.23 -3.11 -0.22
CA ILE A 103 0.01 -2.37 -0.43
C ILE A 103 -0.30 -1.05 -1.13
N GLU A 104 -1.11 -1.07 -2.19
CA GLU A 104 -1.54 0.15 -2.88
C GLU A 104 -2.71 0.80 -2.12
N PRO A 105 -2.52 2.03 -1.57
CA PRO A 105 -3.56 2.67 -0.76
C PRO A 105 -4.87 2.90 -1.50
N SER A 106 -4.81 3.26 -2.77
CA SER A 106 -6.01 3.55 -3.56
C SER A 106 -6.87 2.30 -3.84
N ALA A 107 -6.26 1.12 -3.79
CA ALA A 107 -6.95 -0.15 -3.98
C ALA A 107 -7.59 -0.66 -2.67
N ILE A 108 -6.81 -0.75 -1.59
CA ILE A 108 -7.31 -1.32 -0.33
C ILE A 108 -8.29 -0.37 0.38
N LEU A 109 -8.05 0.94 0.34
CA LEU A 109 -8.94 1.90 0.98
C LEU A 109 -10.28 2.06 0.26
N GLY A 110 -10.39 1.63 -0.99
CA GLY A 110 -11.67 1.51 -1.68
C GLY A 110 -12.67 0.61 -0.96
N PHE A 111 -12.20 -0.39 -0.19
CA PHE A 111 -13.08 -1.20 0.67
C PHE A 111 -13.69 -0.41 1.84
N ARG A 112 -13.07 0.71 2.23
CA ARG A 112 -13.58 1.59 3.30
C ARG A 112 -14.48 2.70 2.79
N ASP A 113 -14.42 3.01 1.49
CA ASP A 113 -15.09 4.17 0.88
C ASP A 113 -16.05 3.72 -0.22
N GLU A 114 -15.57 3.48 -1.43
CA GLU A 114 -16.44 3.30 -2.59
C GLU A 114 -17.18 1.95 -2.61
N VAL A 115 -16.58 0.88 -2.08
CA VAL A 115 -17.18 -0.47 -2.14
C VAL A 115 -18.55 -0.54 -1.43
N PRO A 116 -18.75 0.00 -0.21
CA PRO A 116 -20.06 0.01 0.43
C PRO A 116 -21.13 0.74 -0.36
N ASP A 117 -20.76 1.76 -1.15
CA ASP A 117 -21.69 2.54 -1.97
C ASP A 117 -21.97 1.91 -3.35
N LEU A 118 -21.07 1.05 -3.81
CA LEU A 118 -21.21 0.36 -5.10
C LEU A 118 -22.00 -0.93 -5.03
N VAL A 119 -22.08 -1.58 -3.87
CA VAL A 119 -22.78 -2.86 -3.74
C VAL A 119 -24.30 -2.67 -3.60
N PRO A 120 -25.13 -3.68 -3.90
CA PRO A 120 -26.58 -3.62 -3.67
C PRO A 120 -26.91 -3.73 -2.17
N ALA A 121 -28.14 -3.34 -1.81
CA ALA A 121 -28.57 -3.17 -0.42
C ALA A 121 -28.31 -4.40 0.47
N GLU A 122 -28.50 -5.61 -0.08
CA GLU A 122 -28.27 -6.88 0.62
C GLU A 122 -26.82 -7.16 0.98
N LEU A 123 -25.85 -6.52 0.32
CA LEU A 123 -24.43 -6.67 0.58
C LEU A 123 -23.80 -5.51 1.38
N ILE A 124 -24.53 -4.43 1.64
CA ILE A 124 -23.99 -3.25 2.36
C ILE A 124 -23.47 -3.65 3.75
N GLY A 125 -24.21 -4.49 4.48
CA GLY A 125 -23.78 -4.96 5.80
C GLY A 125 -22.45 -5.71 5.75
N ALA A 126 -22.31 -6.62 4.79
CA ALA A 126 -21.06 -7.38 4.57
C ALA A 126 -19.90 -6.48 4.10
N ALA A 127 -20.18 -5.53 3.21
CA ALA A 127 -19.18 -4.58 2.75
C ALA A 127 -18.66 -3.69 3.90
N ARG A 128 -19.53 -3.20 4.76
CA ARG A 128 -19.16 -2.42 5.95
C ARG A 128 -18.38 -3.22 6.97
N GLU A 129 -18.67 -4.50 7.14
CA GLU A 129 -17.89 -5.37 8.01
C GLU A 129 -16.49 -5.62 7.43
N LEU A 130 -16.41 -5.95 6.15
CA LEU A 130 -15.15 -6.10 5.43
C LEU A 130 -14.28 -4.81 5.49
N SER A 131 -14.91 -3.64 5.41
CA SER A 131 -14.26 -2.34 5.54
C SER A 131 -13.46 -2.19 6.85
N LYS A 132 -13.99 -2.68 7.98
CA LYS A 132 -13.33 -2.59 9.29
C LYS A 132 -12.02 -3.39 9.37
N HIS A 133 -11.95 -4.47 8.61
CA HIS A 133 -10.82 -5.40 8.61
C HIS A 133 -9.90 -5.25 7.38
N SER A 134 -10.14 -4.19 6.57
CA SER A 134 -9.30 -3.83 5.41
C SER A 134 -8.30 -2.75 5.80
N LEU A 135 -7.01 -3.08 5.86
CA LEU A 135 -5.96 -2.23 6.40
C LEU A 135 -4.87 -1.96 5.36
N LEU A 136 -4.23 -0.81 5.45
CA LEU A 136 -2.92 -0.63 4.84
C LEU A 136 -1.89 -1.55 5.53
N VAL A 137 -0.89 -2.01 4.80
CA VAL A 137 0.17 -2.86 5.37
C VAL A 137 0.90 -2.17 6.53
N ASP A 138 1.12 -0.88 6.44
CA ASP A 138 1.75 -0.07 7.49
C ASP A 138 0.83 0.18 8.70
N GLU A 139 -0.50 0.32 8.48
CA GLU A 139 -1.48 0.32 9.59
C GLU A 139 -1.46 -1.00 10.35
N PHE A 140 -1.42 -2.11 9.61
CA PHE A 140 -1.32 -3.44 10.21
C PHE A 140 -0.05 -3.57 11.05
N ILE A 141 1.11 -3.20 10.50
CA ILE A 141 2.40 -3.27 11.20
C ILE A 141 2.38 -2.42 12.47
N ALA A 142 1.90 -1.17 12.39
CA ALA A 142 1.79 -0.29 13.55
C ALA A 142 0.87 -0.86 14.63
N ARG A 143 -0.30 -1.39 14.23
CA ARG A 143 -1.26 -2.05 15.13
C ARG A 143 -0.65 -3.26 15.85
N GLU A 144 0.05 -4.10 15.12
CA GLU A 144 0.64 -5.31 15.68
C GLU A 144 1.87 -5.00 16.56
N ALA A 145 2.58 -3.92 16.29
CA ALA A 145 3.62 -3.40 17.17
C ALA A 145 3.03 -2.86 18.50
N GLU A 146 1.93 -2.11 18.45
CA GLU A 146 1.21 -1.65 19.65
C GLU A 146 0.66 -2.83 20.48
N ARG A 147 0.29 -3.94 19.83
CA ARG A 147 -0.11 -5.19 20.49
C ARG A 147 1.07 -6.02 21.03
N GLY A 148 2.32 -5.57 20.81
CA GLY A 148 3.54 -6.23 21.25
C GLY A 148 3.93 -7.48 20.45
N ARG A 149 3.26 -7.76 19.32
CA ARG A 149 3.58 -8.91 18.44
C ARG A 149 4.75 -8.62 17.52
N ILE A 150 4.92 -7.37 17.10
CA ILE A 150 6.08 -6.90 16.34
C ILE A 150 6.97 -6.11 17.28
N LYS A 151 8.20 -6.57 17.45
CA LYS A 151 9.16 -5.96 18.39
C LYS A 151 10.21 -5.16 17.65
N ARG A 152 10.68 -4.07 18.28
CA ARG A 152 11.71 -3.18 17.72
C ARG A 152 13.06 -3.90 17.53
N GLU A 153 13.32 -4.91 18.33
CA GLU A 153 14.51 -5.73 18.29
C GLU A 153 14.64 -6.56 17.01
N ALA A 154 13.57 -6.69 16.21
CA ALA A 154 13.62 -7.32 14.89
C ALA A 154 14.30 -6.44 13.83
N PHE A 155 14.59 -5.17 14.16
CA PHE A 155 15.08 -4.19 13.21
C PHE A 155 16.47 -3.65 13.59
N THR A 156 17.18 -3.18 12.58
CA THR A 156 18.52 -2.58 12.74
C THR A 156 18.52 -1.38 13.68
N GLN A 157 19.68 -1.13 14.29
CA GLN A 157 19.94 0.08 15.07
C GLN A 157 20.65 1.19 14.27
N GLU A 158 20.84 1.00 12.96
CA GLU A 158 21.37 2.05 12.11
C GLU A 158 20.48 3.30 12.13
N SER A 159 21.10 4.47 11.99
CA SER A 159 20.36 5.73 11.87
C SER A 159 19.99 6.00 10.42
N ARG A 160 18.72 6.38 10.18
CA ARG A 160 18.23 6.82 8.87
C ARG A 160 17.26 7.99 9.02
N GLU A 161 17.39 8.93 8.12
CA GLU A 161 16.37 9.97 7.91
C GLU A 161 15.44 9.56 6.78
N ILE A 162 14.13 9.76 6.97
CA ILE A 162 13.09 9.41 6.01
C ILE A 162 12.23 10.64 5.74
N SER A 163 12.12 11.05 4.48
CA SER A 163 11.12 12.03 4.04
C SER A 163 9.90 11.30 3.48
N LEU A 164 8.77 11.38 4.19
CA LEU A 164 7.55 10.64 3.87
C LEU A 164 6.56 11.53 3.10
N HIS A 165 6.17 11.09 1.89
CA HIS A 165 5.00 11.59 1.20
C HIS A 165 3.80 10.70 1.47
N GLY A 166 2.79 11.21 2.19
CA GLY A 166 1.54 10.48 2.41
C GLY A 166 0.66 10.45 1.16
N HIS A 167 0.07 9.30 0.87
CA HIS A 167 -0.86 9.14 -0.25
C HIS A 167 -2.17 9.92 -0.01
N CYS A 168 -2.78 10.50 -1.05
CA CYS A 168 -3.99 11.32 -0.92
C CYS A 168 -5.17 10.54 -0.33
N HIS A 169 -5.47 9.33 -0.81
CA HIS A 169 -6.49 8.46 -0.20
C HIS A 169 -6.20 8.15 1.26
N GLN A 170 -4.94 7.89 1.61
CA GLN A 170 -4.55 7.63 2.99
C GLN A 170 -4.81 8.84 3.89
N LYS A 171 -4.49 10.05 3.43
CA LYS A 171 -4.74 11.27 4.17
C LYS A 171 -6.24 11.54 4.38
N SER A 172 -7.07 11.11 3.45
CA SER A 172 -8.53 11.31 3.48
C SER A 172 -9.25 10.25 4.32
N LEU A 173 -8.89 8.97 4.18
CA LEU A 173 -9.65 7.82 4.67
C LEU A 173 -8.96 7.05 5.82
N ALA A 174 -7.72 7.39 6.12
CA ALA A 174 -6.90 6.70 7.11
C ALA A 174 -5.99 7.70 7.84
N SER A 175 -4.97 7.21 8.54
CA SER A 175 -4.02 8.06 9.24
C SER A 175 -2.59 7.86 8.74
N ILE A 176 -1.91 8.96 8.43
CA ILE A 176 -0.46 8.98 8.17
C ILE A 176 0.35 8.61 9.42
N THR A 177 -0.22 8.83 10.60
CA THR A 177 0.43 8.52 11.88
C THR A 177 0.80 7.05 11.98
N ALA A 178 -0.02 6.15 11.43
CA ALA A 178 0.27 4.72 11.42
C ALA A 178 1.54 4.40 10.59
N THR A 179 1.68 5.04 9.41
CA THR A 179 2.88 4.89 8.59
C THR A 179 4.13 5.43 9.28
N VAL A 180 4.02 6.59 9.94
CA VAL A 180 5.13 7.15 10.73
C VAL A 180 5.53 6.19 11.84
N LYS A 181 4.57 5.71 12.66
CA LYS A 181 4.82 4.73 13.72
C LYS A 181 5.48 3.45 13.20
N ALA A 182 5.02 2.93 12.06
CA ALA A 182 5.61 1.75 11.44
C ALA A 182 7.06 2.01 11.01
N LEU A 183 7.32 3.12 10.32
CA LEU A 183 8.67 3.48 9.86
C LEU A 183 9.64 3.82 11.00
N GLU A 184 9.15 4.18 12.18
CA GLU A 184 9.94 4.44 13.39
C GLU A 184 10.11 3.21 14.30
N LEU A 185 9.75 2.00 13.83
CA LEU A 185 10.05 0.75 14.54
C LEU A 185 11.55 0.53 14.69
N PRO A 186 12.40 0.70 13.65
CA PRO A 186 13.84 0.78 13.87
C PRO A 186 14.16 2.01 14.74
N VAL A 187 14.84 1.78 15.87
CA VAL A 187 14.96 2.74 16.99
C VAL A 187 15.54 4.12 16.58
N ASN A 188 16.44 4.11 15.58
CA ASN A 188 17.15 5.33 15.15
C ASN A 188 16.64 5.85 13.79
N TYR A 189 15.46 5.40 13.31
CA TYR A 189 14.82 5.97 12.14
C TYR A 189 14.04 7.22 12.54
N GLN A 190 14.21 8.30 11.80
CA GLN A 190 13.52 9.58 12.00
C GLN A 190 12.69 9.90 10.77
N VAL A 191 11.39 10.06 10.95
CA VAL A 191 10.45 10.30 9.86
C VAL A 191 10.01 11.76 9.85
N LYS A 192 10.27 12.44 8.73
CA LYS A 192 9.78 13.79 8.45
C LYS A 192 8.69 13.74 7.40
N LEU A 193 7.48 14.16 7.76
CA LEU A 193 6.38 14.26 6.82
C LEU A 193 6.59 15.45 5.86
N ILE A 194 6.51 15.19 4.55
CA ILE A 194 6.45 16.23 3.54
C ILE A 194 5.02 16.78 3.54
N PRO A 195 4.80 18.10 3.77
CA PRO A 195 3.46 18.69 3.85
C PRO A 195 2.83 18.89 2.47
N SER A 196 2.96 17.89 1.59
CA SER A 196 2.42 17.91 0.24
C SER A 196 0.95 17.50 0.21
N GLY A 197 0.18 18.06 -0.70
CA GLY A 197 -1.20 17.62 -0.99
C GLY A 197 -1.21 16.33 -1.82
N CYS A 198 -1.22 16.47 -3.13
CA CYS A 198 -1.18 15.37 -4.10
C CYS A 198 0.19 15.28 -4.77
N CYS A 199 0.51 14.12 -5.34
CA CYS A 199 1.68 13.96 -6.22
C CYS A 199 1.41 14.42 -7.66
N GLY A 200 0.17 14.77 -7.99
CA GLY A 200 -0.25 15.18 -9.33
C GLY A 200 -0.82 14.04 -10.19
N MET A 201 -0.57 12.78 -9.85
CA MET A 201 -0.93 11.65 -10.73
C MET A 201 -2.43 11.34 -10.75
N ALA A 202 -3.13 11.45 -9.61
CA ALA A 202 -4.57 11.18 -9.48
C ALA A 202 -5.03 9.92 -10.25
N GLY A 203 -4.48 8.78 -9.92
CA GLY A 203 -4.70 7.53 -10.65
C GLY A 203 -3.99 7.53 -12.01
N SER A 204 -4.74 7.43 -13.10
CA SER A 204 -4.19 7.47 -14.46
C SER A 204 -4.06 8.88 -15.05
N PHE A 205 -4.63 9.90 -14.39
CA PHE A 205 -4.71 11.28 -14.89
C PHE A 205 -3.36 11.83 -15.37
N GLY A 206 -2.30 11.69 -14.57
CA GLY A 206 -0.98 12.21 -14.93
C GLY A 206 -0.21 11.37 -15.97
N TYR A 207 -0.77 10.23 -16.43
CA TYR A 207 -0.22 9.47 -17.57
C TYR A 207 -0.84 9.87 -18.90
N GLU A 208 -1.89 10.70 -18.90
CA GLU A 208 -2.62 11.13 -20.08
C GLU A 208 -1.97 12.40 -20.62
N GLU A 209 -1.76 12.46 -21.93
CA GLU A 209 -1.04 13.55 -22.60
C GLU A 209 -1.68 14.91 -22.30
N GLU A 210 -3.02 14.99 -22.37
CA GLU A 210 -3.81 16.19 -22.13
C GLU A 210 -3.75 16.71 -20.68
N HIS A 211 -3.37 15.84 -19.72
CA HIS A 211 -3.31 16.17 -18.31
C HIS A 211 -1.88 16.30 -17.76
N TYR A 212 -0.88 15.99 -18.58
CA TYR A 212 0.51 15.89 -18.16
C TYR A 212 1.01 17.21 -17.53
N ASP A 213 0.78 18.33 -18.17
CA ASP A 213 1.25 19.64 -17.69
C ASP A 213 0.61 20.01 -16.34
N VAL A 214 -0.70 19.75 -16.18
CA VAL A 214 -1.40 19.99 -14.90
C VAL A 214 -0.85 19.07 -13.81
N SER A 215 -0.62 17.79 -14.14
CA SER A 215 -0.03 16.83 -13.22
C SER A 215 1.35 17.30 -12.73
N MET A 216 2.18 17.79 -13.63
CA MET A 216 3.50 18.33 -13.30
C MET A 216 3.41 19.59 -12.43
N GLN A 217 2.52 20.53 -12.75
CA GLN A 217 2.29 21.74 -11.94
C GLN A 217 1.87 21.38 -10.50
N VAL A 218 0.95 20.43 -10.32
CA VAL A 218 0.53 19.96 -8.98
C VAL A 218 1.70 19.33 -8.23
N ALA A 219 2.52 18.53 -8.90
CA ALA A 219 3.69 17.89 -8.30
C ALA A 219 4.73 18.95 -7.81
N GLU A 220 4.92 20.01 -8.57
CA GLU A 220 5.87 21.09 -8.28
C GLU A 220 5.43 22.03 -7.15
N LEU A 221 4.17 22.01 -6.71
CA LEU A 221 3.71 22.89 -5.63
C LEU A 221 4.49 22.65 -4.32
N VAL A 222 4.71 21.41 -3.94
CA VAL A 222 5.38 21.07 -2.66
C VAL A 222 6.26 19.83 -2.78
N LEU A 223 5.76 18.75 -3.40
CA LEU A 223 6.40 17.43 -3.32
C LEU A 223 7.76 17.42 -3.99
N MET A 224 7.86 17.88 -5.24
CA MET A 224 9.11 17.78 -5.99
C MET A 224 10.21 18.70 -5.46
N PRO A 225 9.93 19.97 -5.07
CA PRO A 225 10.91 20.80 -4.38
C PRO A 225 11.41 20.16 -3.07
N ALA A 226 10.52 19.57 -2.26
CA ALA A 226 10.90 18.90 -1.02
C ALA A 226 11.80 17.68 -1.27
N VAL A 227 11.50 16.86 -2.30
CA VAL A 227 12.31 15.69 -2.65
C VAL A 227 13.68 16.10 -3.18
N ARG A 228 13.76 17.14 -4.02
CA ARG A 228 15.05 17.63 -4.55
C ARG A 228 15.94 18.24 -3.47
N SER A 229 15.34 18.94 -2.49
CA SER A 229 16.09 19.55 -1.38
C SER A 229 16.51 18.56 -0.30
N ALA A 230 15.92 17.36 -0.26
CA ALA A 230 16.29 16.35 0.71
C ALA A 230 17.75 15.86 0.49
N PRO A 231 18.56 15.74 1.55
CA PRO A 231 19.91 15.18 1.45
C PRO A 231 19.96 13.86 0.69
N ALA A 232 21.06 13.60 -0.01
CA ALA A 232 21.17 12.37 -0.82
C ALA A 232 21.03 11.08 0.01
N ALA A 233 21.46 11.09 1.27
CA ALA A 233 21.35 9.96 2.19
C ALA A 233 19.94 9.76 2.77
N THR A 234 19.05 10.76 2.67
CA THR A 234 17.66 10.67 3.16
C THR A 234 16.86 9.75 2.26
N LEU A 235 16.20 8.76 2.86
CA LEU A 235 15.28 7.88 2.16
C LEU A 235 13.98 8.65 1.82
N ILE A 236 13.49 8.46 0.62
CA ILE A 236 12.19 9.01 0.23
C ILE A 236 11.16 7.87 0.33
N ALA A 237 10.16 8.05 1.17
CA ALA A 237 9.09 7.08 1.36
C ALA A 237 7.79 7.59 0.71
N ALA A 238 7.12 6.71 -0.06
CA ALA A 238 5.80 6.99 -0.61
C ALA A 238 5.02 5.67 -0.79
N PRO A 239 3.84 5.49 -0.16
CA PRO A 239 3.09 4.24 -0.25
C PRO A 239 2.44 4.01 -1.62
N GLY A 240 2.02 5.06 -2.34
CA GLY A 240 1.35 4.92 -3.63
C GLY A 240 2.29 4.64 -4.80
N THR A 241 1.94 3.68 -5.65
CA THR A 241 2.68 3.32 -6.88
C THR A 241 2.86 4.52 -7.80
N SER A 242 1.79 5.24 -8.10
CA SER A 242 1.83 6.43 -8.96
C SER A 242 2.65 7.56 -8.34
N CYS A 243 2.63 7.74 -7.02
CA CYS A 243 3.48 8.72 -6.33
C CYS A 243 4.97 8.42 -6.52
N ARG A 244 5.38 7.14 -6.39
CA ARG A 244 6.78 6.74 -6.61
C ARG A 244 7.23 6.93 -8.04
N HIS A 245 6.36 6.65 -9.02
CA HIS A 245 6.65 6.93 -10.43
C HIS A 245 6.85 8.42 -10.68
N GLN A 246 5.95 9.27 -10.20
CA GLN A 246 6.03 10.71 -10.37
C GLN A 246 7.31 11.29 -9.74
N ILE A 247 7.65 10.87 -8.52
CA ILE A 247 8.89 11.28 -7.86
C ILE A 247 10.10 10.92 -8.71
N LYS A 248 10.15 9.68 -9.21
CA LYS A 248 11.24 9.20 -10.05
C LYS A 248 11.35 10.00 -11.35
N ASP A 249 10.24 10.18 -12.05
CA ASP A 249 10.22 10.83 -13.37
C ASP A 249 10.58 12.31 -13.26
N CYS A 250 10.12 13.01 -12.19
CA CYS A 250 10.37 14.44 -12.00
C CYS A 250 11.73 14.78 -11.37
N THR A 251 12.31 13.86 -10.58
CA THR A 251 13.49 14.19 -9.75
C THR A 251 14.66 13.25 -9.95
N GLY A 252 14.48 12.11 -10.59
CA GLY A 252 15.47 11.04 -10.66
C GLY A 252 15.65 10.25 -9.35
N ARG A 253 15.07 10.72 -8.20
CA ARG A 253 15.15 10.06 -6.91
C ARG A 253 14.26 8.82 -6.90
N ILE A 254 14.73 7.76 -6.27
CA ILE A 254 13.95 6.54 -6.07
C ILE A 254 13.24 6.66 -4.72
N ALA A 255 11.91 6.72 -4.77
CA ALA A 255 11.09 6.58 -3.57
C ALA A 255 10.77 5.10 -3.33
N GLN A 256 10.78 4.68 -2.07
CA GLN A 256 10.48 3.32 -1.64
C GLN A 256 9.11 3.25 -0.96
N HIS A 257 8.45 2.10 -1.08
CA HIS A 257 7.27 1.82 -0.26
C HIS A 257 7.69 1.64 1.21
N PRO A 258 6.88 2.06 2.21
CA PRO A 258 7.20 1.86 3.64
C PRO A 258 7.59 0.42 3.99
N ALA A 259 6.90 -0.57 3.43
CA ALA A 259 7.24 -1.99 3.61
C ALA A 259 8.61 -2.40 3.03
N GLU A 260 9.08 -1.72 1.98
CA GLU A 260 10.43 -1.98 1.44
C GLU A 260 11.50 -1.47 2.42
N ILE A 261 11.31 -0.26 2.96
CA ILE A 261 12.22 0.34 3.95
C ILE A 261 12.29 -0.55 5.20
N LEU A 262 11.15 -1.01 5.71
CA LEU A 262 11.10 -1.89 6.87
C LEU A 262 11.70 -3.28 6.58
N HIS A 263 11.47 -3.84 5.40
CA HIS A 263 12.10 -5.10 5.00
C HIS A 263 13.62 -5.00 4.99
N ASP A 264 14.14 -3.91 4.45
CA ASP A 264 15.60 -3.68 4.35
C ASP A 264 16.22 -3.33 5.72
N ALA A 265 15.40 -2.96 6.70
CA ALA A 265 15.78 -2.71 8.08
C ALA A 265 15.76 -3.97 8.98
N LEU A 266 15.26 -5.12 8.52
CA LEU A 266 15.25 -6.37 9.30
C LEU A 266 16.68 -6.89 9.52
N ILE A 267 16.95 -7.44 10.72
CA ILE A 267 18.22 -8.09 11.09
C ILE A 267 18.11 -9.61 11.08
#